data_5b5ac77e311ec0254e4ae3f4cf672c64
#
_entry.id   5b5ac77e311ec0254e4ae3f4cf672c64
#
_cell.length_a   1.000
_cell.length_b   1.000
_cell.length_c   1.000
_cell.angle_alpha   90.00
_cell.angle_beta   90.00
_cell.angle_gamma   90.00
#
_symmetry.space_group_name_H-M   'P 1'
#
loop_
_entity.id
_entity.type
_entity.pdbx_description
1 polymer ?
#
loop_
_entity_poly.entity_id
_entity_poly.type
_entity_poly.pdbx_seq_one_letter_code
_entity_poly.pdbx_strand_id
1 'polypeptide(L)'
;LSLNSFDLDYWETEKESFDLVISNFYLFLCDDLNNVLRKIINSLASNGFFIATMPTQENFNSLKEAMIKTDIEVYGGAYNRFNKFFNLEEIIKLLKKNNFKIPLVNSENIELEYSKFENLLSDLRSMKLSYYNEDKKQKFENKNYFVKLEKNFKKNSRHNYQISTNFYILSAWKDHHSQQKPLKPGQAKNSLKEFLK
;
A
#
# COMPACT_ATOMS: atom_id res chain seq x y z
N LEU A 1 26.91 3.61 -4.39
CA LEU A 1 25.59 3.39 -3.79
C LEU A 1 25.77 3.50 -2.27
N SER A 2 25.24 4.55 -1.66
CA SER A 2 25.16 4.66 -0.19
C SER A 2 23.82 4.07 0.26
N LEU A 3 23.85 3.13 1.19
CA LEU A 3 22.65 2.60 1.85
C LEU A 3 22.49 3.33 3.18
N ASN A 4 21.47 4.15 3.29
CA ASN A 4 21.13 4.81 4.54
C ASN A 4 19.84 4.20 5.10
N SER A 5 19.86 3.79 6.36
CA SER A 5 18.65 3.46 7.10
C SER A 5 18.06 4.76 7.62
N PHE A 6 16.80 5.05 7.27
CA PHE A 6 16.12 6.25 7.73
C PHE A 6 14.64 5.96 8.02
N ASP A 7 14.09 6.75 8.92
CA ASP A 7 12.66 6.81 9.18
C ASP A 7 12.02 7.79 8.19
N LEU A 8 10.95 7.37 7.52
CA LEU A 8 10.25 8.19 6.53
C LEU A 8 9.73 9.51 7.11
N ASP A 9 9.29 9.49 8.35
CA ASP A 9 8.71 10.67 8.98
C ASP A 9 9.78 11.74 9.30
N TYR A 10 11.02 11.31 9.53
CA TYR A 10 12.19 12.18 9.78
C TYR A 10 13.12 12.33 8.58
N TRP A 11 12.79 11.71 7.43
CA TRP A 11 13.61 11.80 6.23
C TRP A 11 13.72 13.24 5.72
N GLU A 12 14.94 13.70 5.56
CA GLU A 12 15.27 14.99 4.95
C GLU A 12 16.14 14.78 3.72
N THR A 13 15.82 15.47 2.64
CA THR A 13 16.61 15.47 1.42
C THR A 13 16.79 16.87 0.91
N GLU A 14 17.86 17.07 0.12
CA GLU A 14 18.02 18.26 -0.68
C GLU A 14 16.88 18.38 -1.71
N LYS A 15 16.48 19.60 -1.97
CA LYS A 15 15.47 19.89 -2.98
C LYS A 15 16.01 19.55 -4.38
N GLU A 16 15.13 19.01 -5.21
CA GLU A 16 15.39 18.79 -6.65
C GLU A 16 16.64 17.94 -6.93
N SER A 17 16.95 16.99 -6.05
CA SER A 17 18.16 16.17 -6.10
C SER A 17 17.99 14.82 -6.81
N PHE A 18 16.75 14.39 -7.09
CA PHE A 18 16.46 13.07 -7.65
C PHE A 18 15.61 13.14 -8.92
N ASP A 19 16.02 12.44 -9.97
CA ASP A 19 15.22 12.23 -11.17
C ASP A 19 14.17 11.13 -10.98
N LEU A 20 14.41 10.21 -10.04
CA LEU A 20 13.55 9.06 -9.74
C LEU A 20 13.52 8.77 -8.26
N VAL A 21 12.30 8.64 -7.73
CA VAL A 21 12.06 8.10 -6.37
C VAL A 21 11.23 6.84 -6.48
N ILE A 22 11.74 5.74 -5.89
CA ILE A 22 11.05 4.45 -5.84
C ILE A 22 10.76 4.09 -4.39
N SER A 23 9.51 3.73 -4.10
CA SER A 23 9.12 3.19 -2.79
C SER A 23 8.41 1.86 -2.97
N ASN A 24 9.03 0.77 -2.51
CA ASN A 24 8.46 -0.56 -2.64
C ASN A 24 7.95 -1.06 -1.28
N PHE A 25 6.64 -1.14 -1.11
CA PHE A 25 5.96 -1.59 0.12
C PHE A 25 6.49 -0.93 1.40
N TYR A 26 6.73 0.40 1.35
CA TYR A 26 7.28 1.13 2.50
C TYR A 26 6.41 2.30 2.95
N LEU A 27 5.69 2.98 2.04
CA LEU A 27 4.90 4.18 2.35
C LEU A 27 3.76 3.96 3.36
N PHE A 28 3.21 2.76 3.45
CA PHE A 28 2.14 2.45 4.39
C PHE A 28 2.63 2.35 5.85
N LEU A 29 3.94 2.39 6.08
CA LEU A 29 4.57 2.36 7.41
C LEU A 29 4.75 3.76 8.02
N CYS A 30 4.58 4.83 7.23
CA CYS A 30 4.70 6.20 7.73
C CYS A 30 3.45 6.62 8.52
N ASP A 31 3.64 7.45 9.53
CA ASP A 31 2.56 8.00 10.35
C ASP A 31 1.79 9.09 9.60
N ASP A 32 2.48 9.92 8.82
CA ASP A 32 1.90 10.98 7.99
C ASP A 32 2.29 10.85 6.52
N LEU A 33 1.50 10.09 5.75
CA LEU A 33 1.70 9.92 4.30
C LEU A 33 1.65 11.24 3.54
N ASN A 34 0.84 12.21 3.97
CA ASN A 34 0.77 13.52 3.31
C ASN A 34 2.10 14.28 3.45
N ASN A 35 2.71 14.25 4.63
CA ASN A 35 4.02 14.87 4.87
C ASN A 35 5.13 14.17 4.06
N VAL A 36 5.13 12.83 4.03
CA VAL A 36 6.11 12.06 3.25
C VAL A 36 5.99 12.35 1.75
N LEU A 37 4.78 12.37 1.19
CA LEU A 37 4.57 12.72 -0.22
C LEU A 37 5.03 14.15 -0.55
N ARG A 38 4.84 15.10 0.39
CA ARG A 38 5.38 16.46 0.23
C ARG A 38 6.91 16.49 0.21
N LYS A 39 7.56 15.70 1.04
CA LYS A 39 9.03 15.55 1.02
C LYS A 39 9.49 14.94 -0.30
N ILE A 40 8.83 13.89 -0.79
CA ILE A 40 9.14 13.25 -2.06
C ILE A 40 9.04 14.23 -3.23
N ILE A 41 7.93 14.97 -3.36
CA ILE A 41 7.77 15.90 -4.48
C ILE A 41 8.79 17.04 -4.44
N ASN A 42 9.21 17.48 -3.25
CA ASN A 42 10.24 18.50 -3.08
C ASN A 42 11.63 17.99 -3.46
N SER A 43 11.92 16.72 -3.19
CA SER A 43 13.22 16.11 -3.51
C SER A 43 13.37 15.75 -4.99
N LEU A 44 12.27 15.57 -5.72
CA LEU A 44 12.31 15.31 -7.16
C LEU A 44 12.77 16.53 -7.94
N ALA A 45 13.65 16.31 -8.92
CA ALA A 45 14.00 17.29 -9.94
C ALA A 45 12.79 17.64 -10.81
N SER A 46 12.84 18.72 -11.55
CA SER A 46 11.81 19.09 -12.52
C SER A 46 11.62 17.98 -13.56
N ASN A 47 10.38 17.54 -13.81
CA ASN A 47 10.06 16.34 -14.59
C ASN A 47 10.53 15.01 -13.96
N GLY A 48 10.92 15.00 -12.70
CA GLY A 48 11.27 13.78 -11.97
C GLY A 48 10.08 12.85 -11.80
N PHE A 49 10.36 11.55 -11.72
CA PHE A 49 9.35 10.49 -11.67
C PHE A 49 9.27 9.84 -10.30
N PHE A 50 8.06 9.60 -9.83
CA PHE A 50 7.77 8.86 -8.61
C PHE A 50 7.02 7.59 -8.94
N ILE A 51 7.48 6.46 -8.38
CA ILE A 51 6.78 5.18 -8.45
C ILE A 51 6.77 4.52 -7.08
N ALA A 52 5.64 3.95 -6.69
CA ALA A 52 5.52 3.25 -5.42
C ALA A 52 4.56 2.07 -5.51
N THR A 53 4.79 1.08 -4.64
CA THR A 53 3.83 0.02 -4.36
C THR A 53 3.38 0.10 -2.91
N MET A 54 2.10 -0.17 -2.65
CA MET A 54 1.55 -0.21 -1.29
C MET A 54 0.31 -1.11 -1.22
N PRO A 55 0.06 -1.76 -0.06
CA PRO A 55 -1.11 -2.61 0.10
C PRO A 55 -2.41 -1.80 0.02
N THR A 56 -3.47 -2.42 -0.50
CA THR A 56 -4.81 -1.82 -0.54
C THR A 56 -5.55 -2.05 0.76
N GLN A 57 -6.65 -1.31 0.96
CA GLN A 57 -7.55 -1.50 2.10
C GLN A 57 -8.12 -2.92 2.18
N GLU A 58 -8.29 -3.58 1.04
CA GLU A 58 -8.87 -4.92 0.91
C GLU A 58 -7.85 -6.05 1.12
N ASN A 59 -6.60 -5.68 1.39
CA ASN A 59 -5.54 -6.66 1.59
C ASN A 59 -5.80 -7.57 2.79
N PHE A 60 -5.57 -8.87 2.63
CA PHE A 60 -5.69 -9.90 3.68
C PHE A 60 -7.09 -10.04 4.31
N ASN A 61 -8.17 -9.80 3.58
CA ASN A 61 -9.53 -9.83 4.15
C ASN A 61 -9.87 -11.16 4.82
N SER A 62 -9.53 -12.31 4.23
CA SER A 62 -9.77 -13.62 4.84
C SER A 62 -9.05 -13.81 6.18
N LEU A 63 -7.85 -13.27 6.31
CA LEU A 63 -7.10 -13.30 7.57
C LEU A 63 -7.68 -12.33 8.61
N LYS A 64 -8.08 -11.12 8.17
CA LYS A 64 -8.75 -10.14 9.05
C LYS A 64 -10.03 -10.72 9.66
N GLU A 65 -10.88 -11.33 8.83
CA GLU A 65 -12.11 -11.98 9.28
C GLU A 65 -11.83 -13.10 10.30
N ALA A 66 -10.86 -13.97 10.02
CA ALA A 66 -10.45 -15.04 10.92
C ALA A 66 -9.92 -14.51 12.25
N MET A 67 -9.12 -13.43 12.22
CA MET A 67 -8.60 -12.78 13.42
C MET A 67 -9.70 -12.13 14.25
N ILE A 68 -10.63 -11.40 13.64
CA ILE A 68 -11.78 -10.80 14.32
C ILE A 68 -12.61 -11.88 15.03
N LYS A 69 -12.92 -12.97 14.31
CA LYS A 69 -13.67 -14.08 14.90
C LYS A 69 -12.93 -14.71 16.08
N THR A 70 -11.63 -14.92 15.93
CA THR A 70 -10.79 -15.49 17.00
C THR A 70 -10.71 -14.58 18.21
N ASP A 71 -10.57 -13.27 17.99
CA ASP A 71 -10.54 -12.26 19.06
C ASP A 71 -11.83 -12.25 19.86
N ILE A 72 -12.98 -12.29 19.20
CA ILE A 72 -14.29 -12.37 19.86
C ILE A 72 -14.40 -13.64 20.72
N GLU A 73 -13.96 -14.79 20.20
CA GLU A 73 -14.00 -16.06 20.92
C GLU A 73 -13.04 -16.14 22.12
N VAL A 74 -11.92 -15.39 22.06
CA VAL A 74 -10.88 -15.48 23.10
C VAL A 74 -10.98 -14.34 24.10
N TYR A 75 -11.39 -13.15 23.64
CA TYR A 75 -11.32 -11.92 24.45
C TYR A 75 -12.68 -11.21 24.62
N GLY A 76 -13.72 -11.67 23.92
CA GLY A 76 -15.04 -11.03 23.94
C GLY A 76 -15.13 -9.75 23.10
N GLY A 77 -14.08 -9.41 22.32
CA GLY A 77 -14.05 -8.25 21.45
C GLY A 77 -12.87 -8.30 20.49
N ALA A 78 -12.92 -7.55 19.40
CA ALA A 78 -11.88 -7.53 18.38
C ALA A 78 -10.82 -6.46 18.67
N TYR A 79 -9.57 -6.77 18.36
CA TYR A 79 -8.44 -5.84 18.39
C TYR A 79 -8.08 -5.38 16.99
N ASN A 80 -7.57 -4.15 16.88
CA ASN A 80 -6.96 -3.70 15.64
C ASN A 80 -5.59 -4.40 15.46
N ARG A 81 -5.44 -5.17 14.38
CA ARG A 81 -4.26 -6.01 14.12
C ARG A 81 -3.51 -5.67 12.85
N PHE A 82 -4.04 -4.72 12.07
CA PHE A 82 -3.47 -4.29 10.81
C PHE A 82 -3.32 -2.78 10.78
N ASN A 83 -2.28 -2.30 10.11
CA ASN A 83 -2.14 -0.88 9.82
C ASN A 83 -3.33 -0.39 8.99
N LYS A 84 -3.63 0.89 9.09
CA LYS A 84 -4.60 1.53 8.20
C LYS A 84 -4.02 1.55 6.79
N PHE A 85 -4.68 0.88 5.87
CA PHE A 85 -4.39 0.98 4.45
C PHE A 85 -5.30 2.02 3.80
N PHE A 86 -4.77 2.71 2.80
CA PHE A 86 -5.49 3.76 2.11
C PHE A 86 -6.34 3.16 0.97
N ASN A 87 -7.49 3.76 0.70
CA ASN A 87 -8.25 3.47 -0.50
C ASN A 87 -7.75 4.30 -1.69
N LEU A 88 -8.20 3.94 -2.91
CA LEU A 88 -7.77 4.58 -4.15
C LEU A 88 -8.04 6.08 -4.18
N GLU A 89 -9.22 6.51 -3.71
CA GLU A 89 -9.59 7.93 -3.72
C GLU A 89 -8.71 8.76 -2.77
N GLU A 90 -8.42 8.24 -1.58
CA GLU A 90 -7.54 8.89 -0.61
C GLU A 90 -6.15 9.11 -1.19
N ILE A 91 -5.58 8.08 -1.85
CA ILE A 91 -4.26 8.17 -2.49
C ILE A 91 -4.25 9.22 -3.59
N ILE A 92 -5.21 9.18 -4.52
CA ILE A 92 -5.29 10.15 -5.62
C ILE A 92 -5.46 11.58 -5.08
N LYS A 93 -6.27 11.77 -4.05
CA LYS A 93 -6.43 13.08 -3.38
C LYS A 93 -5.11 13.57 -2.79
N LEU A 94 -4.36 12.69 -2.11
CA LEU A 94 -3.06 13.02 -1.51
C LEU A 94 -2.02 13.37 -2.58
N LEU A 95 -1.92 12.61 -3.66
CA LEU A 95 -1.01 12.91 -4.77
C LEU A 95 -1.33 14.28 -5.38
N LYS A 96 -2.59 14.55 -5.71
CA LYS A 96 -3.03 15.85 -6.26
C LYS A 96 -2.79 17.00 -5.30
N LYS A 97 -3.08 16.83 -4.00
CA LYS A 97 -2.84 17.82 -2.95
C LYS A 97 -1.37 18.23 -2.86
N ASN A 98 -0.46 17.27 -3.08
CA ASN A 98 0.97 17.50 -3.09
C ASN A 98 1.54 17.88 -4.47
N ASN A 99 0.69 18.33 -5.42
CA ASN A 99 1.06 18.81 -6.75
C ASN A 99 1.73 17.78 -7.67
N PHE A 100 1.57 16.49 -7.41
CA PHE A 100 1.95 15.46 -8.36
C PHE A 100 1.10 15.57 -9.64
N LYS A 101 1.74 15.44 -10.79
CA LYS A 101 1.09 15.46 -12.11
C LYS A 101 0.92 14.06 -12.67
N ILE A 102 -0.09 13.91 -13.49
CA ILE A 102 -0.41 12.67 -14.21
C ILE A 102 -0.39 11.45 -13.27
N PRO A 103 -1.07 11.50 -12.11
CA PRO A 103 -1.09 10.36 -11.20
C PRO A 103 -1.82 9.17 -11.86
N LEU A 104 -1.14 8.04 -11.95
CA LEU A 104 -1.68 6.76 -12.39
C LEU A 104 -1.65 5.78 -11.22
N VAL A 105 -2.72 5.03 -11.05
CA VAL A 105 -2.82 4.00 -10.01
C VAL A 105 -3.39 2.75 -10.65
N ASN A 106 -2.59 1.69 -10.66
CA ASN A 106 -3.02 0.36 -11.03
C ASN A 106 -3.24 -0.47 -9.77
N SER A 107 -4.22 -1.38 -9.81
CA SER A 107 -4.45 -2.35 -8.74
C SER A 107 -4.09 -3.75 -9.25
N GLU A 108 -3.30 -4.45 -8.45
CA GLU A 108 -2.87 -5.81 -8.74
C GLU A 108 -3.31 -6.75 -7.61
N ASN A 109 -3.58 -8.00 -7.95
CA ASN A 109 -3.94 -9.05 -7.02
C ASN A 109 -3.01 -10.23 -7.19
N ILE A 110 -2.45 -10.74 -6.10
CA ILE A 110 -1.68 -11.97 -6.05
C ILE A 110 -2.35 -12.92 -5.05
N GLU A 111 -2.71 -14.10 -5.53
CA GLU A 111 -3.20 -15.18 -4.68
C GLU A 111 -2.02 -16.03 -4.21
N LEU A 112 -1.85 -16.08 -2.88
CA LEU A 112 -0.84 -16.93 -2.24
C LEU A 112 -1.51 -18.14 -1.61
N GLU A 113 -0.95 -19.32 -1.82
CA GLU A 113 -1.48 -20.58 -1.34
C GLU A 113 -0.44 -21.31 -0.48
N TYR A 114 -0.84 -21.74 0.70
CA TYR A 114 0.02 -22.40 1.68
C TYR A 114 -0.55 -23.75 2.09
N SER A 115 0.27 -24.78 2.12
CA SER A 115 -0.11 -26.08 2.67
C SER A 115 -0.13 -26.12 4.21
N LYS A 116 0.63 -25.21 4.87
CA LYS A 116 0.73 -25.09 6.32
C LYS A 116 0.45 -23.67 6.77
N PHE A 117 -0.34 -23.53 7.84
CA PHE A 117 -0.70 -22.22 8.39
C PHE A 117 0.50 -21.45 8.95
N GLU A 118 1.48 -22.19 9.52
CA GLU A 118 2.70 -21.60 10.05
C GLU A 118 3.52 -20.89 8.95
N ASN A 119 3.53 -21.42 7.73
CA ASN A 119 4.25 -20.79 6.61
C ASN A 119 3.59 -19.46 6.23
N LEU A 120 2.26 -19.42 6.16
CA LEU A 120 1.51 -18.18 5.96
C LEU A 120 1.86 -17.14 7.02
N LEU A 121 1.84 -17.52 8.30
CA LEU A 121 2.18 -16.60 9.39
C LEU A 121 3.65 -16.15 9.36
N SER A 122 4.56 -17.02 8.94
CA SER A 122 5.98 -16.70 8.80
C SER A 122 6.21 -15.66 7.71
N ASP A 123 5.56 -15.81 6.55
CA ASP A 123 5.68 -14.87 5.44
C ASP A 123 5.10 -13.49 5.80
N LEU A 124 3.94 -13.46 6.46
CA LEU A 124 3.36 -12.20 6.94
C LEU A 124 4.28 -11.44 7.92
N ARG A 125 5.00 -12.16 8.78
CA ARG A 125 5.98 -11.56 9.68
C ARG A 125 7.19 -11.02 8.92
N SER A 126 7.69 -11.77 7.93
CA SER A 126 8.84 -11.34 7.10
C SER A 126 8.53 -10.12 6.25
N MET A 127 7.28 -9.95 5.81
CA MET A 127 6.80 -8.75 5.10
C MET A 127 6.69 -7.51 6.00
N LYS A 128 6.96 -7.63 7.31
CA LYS A 128 6.80 -6.53 8.30
C LYS A 128 5.41 -5.87 8.29
N LEU A 129 4.38 -6.62 7.92
CA LEU A 129 2.99 -6.17 7.90
C LEU A 129 2.35 -6.17 9.30
N SER A 130 3.15 -6.34 10.35
CA SER A 130 2.71 -6.27 11.73
C SER A 130 2.19 -4.88 12.05
N TYR A 131 1.08 -4.80 12.77
CA TYR A 131 0.51 -3.55 13.25
C TYR A 131 1.47 -2.83 14.20
N TYR A 132 1.75 -1.55 13.94
CA TYR A 132 2.82 -0.81 14.59
C TYR A 132 2.33 0.36 15.48
N ASN A 133 1.04 0.57 15.61
CA ASN A 133 0.47 1.70 16.36
C ASN A 133 0.40 1.47 17.88
N GLU A 134 0.27 2.57 18.64
CA GLU A 134 0.17 2.57 20.10
C GLU A 134 -1.03 1.78 20.65
N ASP A 135 -2.12 1.68 19.88
CA ASP A 135 -3.32 0.88 20.20
C ASP A 135 -3.08 -0.63 20.11
N LYS A 136 -1.87 -1.05 19.75
CA LYS A 136 -1.51 -2.45 19.64
C LYS A 136 -1.72 -3.14 20.97
N LYS A 137 -2.38 -4.30 20.95
CA LYS A 137 -2.40 -5.19 22.10
C LYS A 137 -0.96 -5.48 22.55
N GLN A 138 -0.61 -5.02 23.74
CA GLN A 138 0.77 -5.11 24.26
C GLN A 138 1.17 -6.50 24.76
N LYS A 139 0.26 -7.48 24.72
CA LYS A 139 0.54 -8.86 25.15
C LYS A 139 0.75 -9.76 23.95
N PHE A 140 1.80 -10.58 24.00
CA PHE A 140 2.00 -11.66 23.05
C PHE A 140 0.83 -12.64 23.07
N GLU A 141 0.44 -13.12 21.88
CA GLU A 141 -0.55 -14.16 21.77
C GLU A 141 0.03 -15.50 22.22
N ASN A 142 -0.76 -16.27 22.95
CA ASN A 142 -0.37 -17.61 23.36
C ASN A 142 -0.59 -18.62 22.21
N LYS A 143 -0.02 -19.81 22.34
CA LYS A 143 -0.14 -20.86 21.33
C LYS A 143 -1.60 -21.23 21.03
N ASN A 144 -2.48 -21.22 22.03
CA ASN A 144 -3.90 -21.56 21.87
C ASN A 144 -4.64 -20.54 20.98
N TYR A 145 -4.23 -19.27 20.97
CA TYR A 145 -4.78 -18.27 20.05
C TYR A 145 -4.54 -18.68 18.60
N PHE A 146 -3.32 -19.07 18.24
CA PHE A 146 -2.98 -19.46 16.87
C PHE A 146 -3.67 -20.77 16.44
N VAL A 147 -3.88 -21.72 17.34
CA VAL A 147 -4.68 -22.93 17.05
C VAL A 147 -6.14 -22.55 16.72
N LYS A 148 -6.73 -21.62 17.48
CA LYS A 148 -8.09 -21.13 17.19
C LYS A 148 -8.14 -20.33 15.90
N LEU A 149 -7.14 -19.48 15.64
CA LEU A 149 -7.03 -18.70 14.43
C LEU A 149 -6.97 -19.59 13.18
N GLU A 150 -6.16 -20.64 13.22
CA GLU A 150 -6.08 -21.64 12.16
C GLU A 150 -7.43 -22.31 11.92
N LYS A 151 -8.15 -22.70 12.99
CA LYS A 151 -9.49 -23.29 12.90
C LYS A 151 -10.51 -22.34 12.28
N ASN A 152 -10.40 -21.02 12.57
CA ASN A 152 -11.30 -20.01 12.07
C ASN A 152 -10.96 -19.56 10.66
N PHE A 153 -9.74 -19.83 10.18
CA PHE A 153 -9.33 -19.51 8.83
C PHE A 153 -9.92 -20.52 7.83
N LYS A 154 -10.62 -20.00 6.81
CA LYS A 154 -11.25 -20.85 5.80
C LYS A 154 -10.18 -21.39 4.84
N LYS A 155 -10.17 -22.71 4.64
CA LYS A 155 -9.37 -23.37 3.61
C LYS A 155 -10.11 -23.36 2.28
N ASN A 156 -9.34 -23.35 1.18
CA ASN A 156 -9.92 -23.50 -0.17
C ASN A 156 -10.35 -24.96 -0.44
N SER A 157 -10.88 -25.23 -1.63
CA SER A 157 -11.33 -26.55 -2.06
C SER A 157 -10.22 -27.62 -2.07
N ARG A 158 -8.95 -27.22 -2.12
CA ARG A 158 -7.77 -28.08 -2.06
C ARG A 158 -7.24 -28.29 -0.64
N HIS A 159 -7.98 -27.82 0.37
CA HIS A 159 -7.59 -27.87 1.79
C HIS A 159 -6.34 -27.03 2.13
N ASN A 160 -5.95 -26.07 1.26
CA ASN A 160 -4.86 -25.14 1.47
C ASN A 160 -5.36 -23.81 2.06
N TYR A 161 -4.46 -23.09 2.72
CA TYR A 161 -4.71 -21.74 3.22
C TYR A 161 -4.42 -20.73 2.11
N GLN A 162 -5.47 -20.06 1.63
CA GLN A 162 -5.37 -19.10 0.54
C GLN A 162 -5.56 -17.68 1.07
N ILE A 163 -4.68 -16.78 0.66
CA ILE A 163 -4.72 -15.37 1.00
C ILE A 163 -4.52 -14.51 -0.24
N SER A 164 -5.40 -13.54 -0.43
CA SER A 164 -5.27 -12.52 -1.47
C SER A 164 -4.42 -11.38 -0.98
N THR A 165 -3.40 -11.04 -1.74
CA THR A 165 -2.56 -9.86 -1.52
C THR A 165 -2.88 -8.85 -2.60
N ASN A 166 -3.60 -7.79 -2.22
CA ASN A 166 -4.00 -6.71 -3.11
C ASN A 166 -3.09 -5.51 -2.88
N PHE A 167 -2.56 -4.93 -3.95
CA PHE A 167 -1.70 -3.77 -3.84
C PHE A 167 -1.88 -2.79 -5.00
N TYR A 168 -1.60 -1.53 -4.72
CA TYR A 168 -1.53 -0.48 -5.72
C TYR A 168 -0.10 -0.33 -6.24
N ILE A 169 0.00 -0.08 -7.55
CA ILE A 169 1.19 0.47 -8.19
C ILE A 169 0.86 1.91 -8.53
N LEU A 170 1.53 2.83 -7.85
CA LEU A 170 1.36 4.28 -8.00
C LEU A 170 2.46 4.82 -8.88
N SER A 171 2.13 5.72 -9.79
CA SER A 171 3.13 6.50 -10.50
C SER A 171 2.66 7.93 -10.69
N ALA A 172 3.59 8.87 -10.64
CA ALA A 172 3.30 10.29 -10.81
C ALA A 172 4.57 11.07 -11.14
N TRP A 173 4.41 12.29 -11.60
CA TRP A 173 5.50 13.16 -12.04
C TRP A 173 5.54 14.47 -11.25
N LYS A 174 6.72 15.04 -11.10
CA LYS A 174 6.85 16.47 -10.76
C LYS A 174 6.53 17.31 -11.97
N ASP A 175 5.89 18.47 -11.76
CA ASP A 175 5.45 19.38 -12.84
C ASP A 175 6.63 19.82 -13.73
N HIS A 176 6.39 19.81 -15.04
CA HIS A 176 7.32 20.36 -16.04
C HIS A 176 6.55 20.85 -17.27
N HIS A 177 7.06 21.89 -17.91
CA HIS A 177 6.39 22.53 -19.05
C HIS A 177 6.27 21.62 -20.29
N SER A 178 7.14 20.62 -20.45
CA SER A 178 7.11 19.66 -21.56
C SER A 178 6.02 18.58 -21.41
N GLN A 179 5.39 18.45 -20.22
CA GLN A 179 4.37 17.43 -20.00
C GLN A 179 3.11 17.75 -20.79
N GLN A 180 2.48 16.68 -21.32
CA GLN A 180 1.20 16.81 -22.02
C GLN A 180 0.14 17.35 -21.09
N LYS A 181 -0.57 18.37 -21.55
CA LYS A 181 -1.73 18.93 -20.85
C LYS A 181 -3.00 18.53 -21.58
N PRO A 182 -4.09 18.20 -20.85
CA PRO A 182 -5.39 17.96 -21.47
C PRO A 182 -5.79 19.16 -22.35
N LEU A 183 -6.29 18.88 -23.54
CA LEU A 183 -6.87 19.90 -24.40
C LEU A 183 -8.09 20.54 -23.72
N LYS A 184 -8.23 21.84 -23.80
CA LYS A 184 -9.45 22.51 -23.33
C LYS A 184 -10.64 22.09 -24.20
N PRO A 185 -11.88 22.08 -23.67
CA PRO A 185 -13.07 21.82 -24.46
C PRO A 185 -13.10 22.67 -25.73
N GLY A 186 -13.36 22.07 -26.89
CA GLY A 186 -13.36 22.73 -28.19
C GLY A 186 -12.00 22.85 -28.90
N GLN A 187 -10.89 22.40 -28.29
CA GLN A 187 -9.54 22.45 -28.91
C GLN A 187 -9.13 21.14 -29.61
N ALA A 188 -10.00 20.14 -29.67
CA ALA A 188 -9.72 18.90 -30.40
C ALA A 188 -9.60 19.18 -31.90
N LYS A 189 -8.39 18.95 -32.46
CA LYS A 189 -8.10 19.19 -33.89
C LYS A 189 -8.31 17.95 -34.76
N ASN A 190 -8.36 16.76 -34.14
CA ASN A 190 -8.47 15.48 -34.85
C ASN A 190 -9.83 14.85 -34.60
N SER A 191 -10.46 14.35 -35.68
CA SER A 191 -11.74 13.64 -35.55
C SER A 191 -11.52 12.23 -35.00
N LEU A 192 -12.29 11.84 -33.98
CA LEU A 192 -12.27 10.46 -33.47
C LEU A 192 -12.57 9.41 -34.54
N LYS A 193 -13.33 9.77 -35.60
CA LYS A 193 -13.63 8.87 -36.75
C LYS A 193 -12.40 8.44 -37.54
N GLU A 194 -11.31 9.19 -37.50
CA GLU A 194 -10.06 8.85 -38.22
C GLU A 194 -9.21 7.84 -37.43
N PHE A 195 -9.43 7.72 -36.12
CA PHE A 195 -8.68 6.83 -35.24
C PHE A 195 -9.44 5.56 -34.83
N LEU A 196 -10.74 5.50 -35.08
CA LEU A 196 -11.61 4.36 -34.74
C LEU A 196 -11.93 3.51 -36.00
N LYS A 197 -10.88 3.20 -36.79
CA LYS A 197 -10.99 2.24 -37.89
C LYS A 197 -10.62 0.84 -37.43
#